data_fe58246956f5ae33e7b1e22eb5d7c257
#
_entry.id   fe58246956f5ae33e7b1e22eb5d7c257
#
_cell.length_a   1.000
_cell.length_b   1.000
_cell.length_c   1.000
_cell.angle_alpha   90.00
_cell.angle_beta   90.00
_cell.angle_gamma   90.00
#
_symmetry.space_group_name_H-M   'P 1'
#
loop_
_entity.id
_entity.type
_entity.pdbx_description
1 polymer ?
#
loop_
_entity_poly.entity_id
_entity_poly.type
_entity_poly.pdbx_seq_one_letter_code
_entity_poly.pdbx_strand_id
1 'polypeptide(L)'
;MKLKSIYLVSMALLAGVFAACNDNDVENFDNQVYINGSAMTSTVLLKNTVSDTEGSFRISMARPESQDITIALKADPSLVATYNATYYDTAEALPENYYTVETPQATILAGAVISDDITVSFKNLTELDREKVYVLPVTVDQASIGVLKSSGTMYYVLKGAALINTVPDITKNLVYVTWTNPDVANNMNKLTAEALIRVSKFDKMLTSIMGIEGKFLLRIGDAGIPQNQLQVATSSGNVTDESLVIPTNEWTHIAVTYDADAKTVIIYINGKNMLETTLDCGVVNWGQTMTDEGNGFWIGHSYNRDRWLEGNISEVRIWNKVLTSAEINAKDHFYQVEPDADGLVSYWKFDEGAGSAIHDFSLNEYISTAVEA
;
A
#
# COMPACT_ATOMS: atom_id res chain seq x y z
N MET A 1 35.95 75.41 16.20
CA MET A 1 36.83 74.59 15.33
C MET A 1 36.80 73.10 15.75
N LYS A 2 35.64 72.53 16.00
CA LYS A 2 35.50 71.07 16.40
C LYS A 2 34.40 70.29 15.63
N LEU A 3 33.66 70.95 14.72
CA LEU A 3 32.61 70.25 13.99
C LEU A 3 33.08 69.65 12.61
N LYS A 4 34.11 70.22 12.00
CA LYS A 4 34.61 69.76 10.68
C LYS A 4 35.43 68.49 10.76
N SER A 5 36.02 68.13 11.91
CA SER A 5 36.81 66.88 12.08
C SER A 5 35.90 65.66 12.29
N ILE A 6 34.69 65.83 12.81
CA ILE A 6 33.73 64.75 13.06
C ILE A 6 33.11 64.26 11.73
N TYR A 7 32.88 65.17 10.79
CA TYR A 7 32.32 64.80 9.48
C TYR A 7 33.35 64.08 8.57
N LEU A 8 34.64 64.39 8.73
CA LEU A 8 35.69 63.70 7.97
C LEU A 8 35.95 62.27 8.47
N VAL A 9 35.82 62.02 9.78
CA VAL A 9 35.95 60.70 10.36
C VAL A 9 34.73 59.80 10.08
N SER A 10 33.53 60.37 10.12
CA SER A 10 32.30 59.65 9.77
C SER A 10 32.23 59.33 8.26
N MET A 11 32.75 60.18 7.39
CA MET A 11 32.78 59.91 5.95
C MET A 11 33.83 58.88 5.58
N ALA A 12 34.97 58.80 6.32
CA ALA A 12 35.97 57.74 6.14
C ALA A 12 35.51 56.38 6.68
N LEU A 13 34.65 56.36 7.73
CA LEU A 13 34.07 55.13 8.24
C LEU A 13 32.95 54.61 7.31
N LEU A 14 32.16 55.46 6.64
CA LEU A 14 31.17 55.04 5.67
C LEU A 14 31.78 54.52 4.35
N ALA A 15 32.94 55.03 3.95
CA ALA A 15 33.63 54.55 2.75
C ALA A 15 34.33 53.19 2.96
N GLY A 16 34.64 52.82 4.23
CA GLY A 16 35.21 51.52 4.58
C GLY A 16 34.23 50.34 4.60
N VAL A 17 32.91 50.62 4.70
CA VAL A 17 31.87 49.58 4.79
C VAL A 17 31.48 49.08 3.39
N PHE A 18 31.77 49.82 2.32
CA PHE A 18 31.46 49.39 0.94
C PHE A 18 32.61 48.63 0.25
N ALA A 19 33.76 48.46 0.92
CA ALA A 19 34.90 47.71 0.35
C ALA A 19 35.03 46.28 0.88
N ALA A 20 34.09 45.81 1.69
CA ALA A 20 34.16 44.50 2.36
C ALA A 20 33.20 43.44 1.77
N CYS A 21 32.67 43.64 0.58
CA CYS A 21 31.90 42.64 -0.16
C CYS A 21 32.34 42.60 -1.63
N ASN A 22 33.57 42.31 -1.86
CA ASN A 22 34.04 41.91 -3.17
C ASN A 22 34.74 40.55 -3.07
N ASP A 23 34.05 39.60 -2.43
CA ASP A 23 34.35 38.19 -2.60
C ASP A 23 33.71 37.76 -3.93
N ASN A 24 34.38 38.13 -5.01
CA ASN A 24 34.22 37.53 -6.32
C ASN A 24 34.97 36.20 -6.43
N ASP A 25 35.29 35.56 -5.35
CA ASP A 25 35.64 34.16 -5.31
C ASP A 25 34.31 33.34 -5.29
N VAL A 26 33.56 33.45 -6.38
CA VAL A 26 32.64 32.35 -6.75
C VAL A 26 33.62 31.21 -7.07
N GLU A 27 33.85 30.34 -6.09
CA GLU A 27 34.49 29.05 -6.35
C GLU A 27 33.68 28.41 -7.47
N ASN A 28 34.29 28.38 -8.67
CA ASN A 28 33.68 27.70 -9.82
C ASN A 28 33.80 26.22 -9.55
N PHE A 29 32.80 25.67 -8.84
CA PHE A 29 32.67 24.23 -8.73
C PHE A 29 32.45 23.65 -10.14
N ASP A 30 33.22 22.62 -10.45
CA ASP A 30 33.02 21.88 -11.69
C ASP A 30 31.58 21.38 -11.75
N ASN A 31 30.90 21.63 -12.85
CA ASN A 31 29.54 21.14 -13.05
C ASN A 31 29.56 19.62 -13.11
N GLN A 32 28.63 19.00 -12.42
CA GLN A 32 28.53 17.54 -12.31
C GLN A 32 27.10 17.08 -12.58
N VAL A 33 26.96 15.92 -13.19
CA VAL A 33 25.66 15.26 -13.28
C VAL A 33 25.36 14.46 -12.02
N TYR A 34 24.09 14.41 -11.65
CA TYR A 34 23.58 13.65 -10.53
C TYR A 34 22.16 13.14 -10.81
N ILE A 35 21.77 12.06 -10.15
CA ILE A 35 20.40 11.55 -10.22
C ILE A 35 19.47 12.50 -9.48
N ASN A 36 18.44 13.00 -10.17
CA ASN A 36 17.46 13.92 -9.62
C ASN A 36 16.39 13.17 -8.85
N GLY A 37 16.52 13.12 -7.53
CA GLY A 37 15.57 12.46 -6.64
C GLY A 37 15.74 12.94 -5.20
N SER A 38 14.66 12.93 -4.45
CA SER A 38 14.67 13.20 -3.00
C SER A 38 15.34 12.07 -2.21
N ALA A 39 15.42 10.88 -2.80
CA ALA A 39 16.09 9.71 -2.26
C ALA A 39 16.81 8.97 -3.39
N MET A 40 17.90 8.27 -3.06
CA MET A 40 18.62 7.39 -3.99
C MET A 40 18.09 5.97 -3.98
N THR A 41 16.94 5.75 -3.38
CA THR A 41 16.23 4.47 -3.35
C THR A 41 14.82 4.61 -3.91
N SER A 42 14.39 3.61 -4.67
CA SER A 42 13.00 3.47 -5.16
C SER A 42 12.51 2.08 -4.82
N THR A 43 11.36 1.98 -4.12
CA THR A 43 10.82 0.68 -3.71
C THR A 43 9.88 0.13 -4.76
N VAL A 44 10.09 -1.12 -5.16
CA VAL A 44 9.22 -1.92 -6.00
C VAL A 44 8.65 -3.05 -5.14
N LEU A 45 7.33 -3.06 -4.98
CA LEU A 45 6.67 -4.05 -4.15
C LEU A 45 6.36 -5.32 -4.95
N LEU A 46 6.87 -6.47 -4.48
CA LEU A 46 6.59 -7.77 -5.06
C LEU A 46 5.18 -8.23 -4.63
N LYS A 47 4.30 -8.41 -5.62
CA LYS A 47 2.92 -8.85 -5.46
C LYS A 47 2.66 -10.13 -6.23
N ASN A 48 1.72 -10.96 -5.78
CA ASN A 48 1.34 -12.18 -6.51
C ASN A 48 0.67 -11.91 -7.86
N THR A 49 0.14 -10.70 -8.04
CA THR A 49 -0.71 -10.35 -9.20
C THR A 49 -0.03 -9.43 -10.20
N VAL A 50 1.16 -8.91 -9.89
CA VAL A 50 1.89 -7.97 -10.75
C VAL A 50 3.19 -8.63 -11.17
N SER A 51 3.24 -9.09 -12.43
CA SER A 51 4.44 -9.68 -13.03
C SER A 51 5.42 -8.61 -13.50
N ASP A 52 4.92 -7.54 -14.09
CA ASP A 52 5.74 -6.57 -14.77
C ASP A 52 5.42 -5.15 -14.29
N THR A 53 6.44 -4.32 -14.15
CA THR A 53 6.31 -2.90 -13.77
C THR A 53 7.49 -2.10 -14.29
N GLU A 54 7.41 -0.78 -14.20
CA GLU A 54 8.48 0.11 -14.60
C GLU A 54 8.82 1.08 -13.48
N GLY A 55 10.08 1.50 -13.45
CA GLY A 55 10.56 2.59 -12.64
C GLY A 55 11.28 3.61 -13.53
N SER A 56 11.23 4.89 -13.16
CA SER A 56 11.95 5.92 -13.88
C SER A 56 12.64 6.89 -12.94
N PHE A 57 13.67 7.54 -13.44
CA PHE A 57 14.36 8.66 -12.81
C PHE A 57 14.94 9.58 -13.89
N ARG A 58 15.44 10.75 -13.48
CA ARG A 58 16.10 11.72 -14.37
C ARG A 58 17.47 12.06 -13.83
N ILE A 59 18.32 12.53 -14.71
CA ILE A 59 19.63 13.10 -14.35
C ILE A 59 19.58 14.59 -14.50
N SER A 60 20.18 15.30 -13.57
CA SER A 60 20.27 16.75 -13.56
C SER A 60 21.69 17.23 -13.38
N MET A 61 21.93 18.52 -13.64
CA MET A 61 23.16 19.25 -13.32
C MET A 61 22.81 20.62 -12.76
N ALA A 62 23.75 21.24 -12.04
CA ALA A 62 23.49 22.47 -11.30
C ALA A 62 23.30 23.70 -12.21
N ARG A 63 23.95 23.73 -13.36
CA ARG A 63 23.88 24.84 -14.32
C ARG A 63 23.90 24.31 -15.77
N PRO A 64 23.29 25.03 -16.73
CA PRO A 64 23.30 24.60 -18.13
C PRO A 64 24.69 24.66 -18.73
N GLU A 65 24.99 23.73 -19.64
CA GLU A 65 26.17 23.70 -20.46
C GLU A 65 25.90 24.19 -21.90
N SER A 66 26.93 24.63 -22.59
CA SER A 66 26.82 25.11 -23.97
C SER A 66 26.79 23.98 -25.02
N GLN A 67 27.04 22.75 -24.61
CA GLN A 67 27.03 21.53 -25.42
C GLN A 67 26.15 20.47 -24.78
N ASP A 68 25.70 19.51 -25.58
CA ASP A 68 24.96 18.36 -25.08
C ASP A 68 25.83 17.53 -24.15
N ILE A 69 25.27 17.12 -23.03
CA ILE A 69 25.93 16.26 -22.06
C ILE A 69 25.41 14.84 -22.24
N THR A 70 26.32 13.95 -22.68
CA THR A 70 26.00 12.53 -22.87
C THR A 70 26.31 11.74 -21.61
N ILE A 71 25.45 10.80 -21.28
CA ILE A 71 25.49 10.02 -20.04
C ILE A 71 25.24 8.55 -20.41
N ALA A 72 26.13 7.66 -19.99
CA ALA A 72 25.93 6.22 -20.08
C ALA A 72 25.60 5.66 -18.69
N LEU A 73 24.65 4.74 -18.66
CA LEU A 73 24.13 4.08 -17.47
C LEU A 73 24.34 2.58 -17.57
N LYS A 74 24.52 1.95 -16.42
CA LYS A 74 24.55 0.49 -16.32
C LYS A 74 23.91 0.00 -15.03
N ALA A 75 23.42 -1.22 -15.06
CA ALA A 75 23.19 -1.99 -13.85
C ALA A 75 24.53 -2.46 -13.29
N ASP A 76 24.75 -2.30 -11.99
CA ASP A 76 26.01 -2.70 -11.33
C ASP A 76 25.73 -3.50 -10.05
N PRO A 77 25.57 -4.82 -10.13
CA PRO A 77 25.30 -5.67 -8.98
C PRO A 77 26.40 -5.60 -7.90
N SER A 78 27.62 -5.18 -8.23
CA SER A 78 28.72 -5.04 -7.25
C SER A 78 28.42 -3.98 -6.18
N LEU A 79 27.51 -3.05 -6.48
CA LEU A 79 27.10 -1.97 -5.56
C LEU A 79 26.08 -2.42 -4.51
N VAL A 80 25.57 -3.67 -4.57
CA VAL A 80 24.65 -4.20 -3.55
C VAL A 80 25.30 -4.24 -2.17
N ALA A 81 26.60 -4.56 -2.09
CA ALA A 81 27.33 -4.52 -0.82
C ALA A 81 27.38 -3.08 -0.24
N THR A 82 27.52 -2.07 -1.09
CA THR A 82 27.48 -0.66 -0.69
C THR A 82 26.09 -0.26 -0.22
N TYR A 83 25.04 -0.70 -0.92
CA TYR A 83 23.65 -0.52 -0.49
C TYR A 83 23.42 -1.11 0.90
N ASN A 84 23.76 -2.39 1.10
CA ASN A 84 23.56 -3.08 2.37
C ASN A 84 24.30 -2.38 3.54
N ALA A 85 25.51 -1.90 3.31
CA ALA A 85 26.27 -1.16 4.31
C ALA A 85 25.65 0.22 4.62
N THR A 86 25.09 0.90 3.61
CA THR A 86 24.53 2.24 3.74
C THR A 86 23.16 2.23 4.41
N TYR A 87 22.32 1.26 4.07
CA TYR A 87 20.92 1.20 4.51
C TYR A 87 20.67 0.13 5.59
N TYR A 88 21.74 -0.54 6.08
CA TYR A 88 21.67 -1.59 7.10
C TYR A 88 20.73 -2.75 6.70
N ASP A 89 20.80 -3.15 5.43
CA ASP A 89 19.98 -4.19 4.83
C ASP A 89 20.81 -5.46 4.54
N THR A 90 20.13 -6.54 4.13
CA THR A 90 20.71 -7.84 3.73
C THR A 90 20.25 -8.26 2.34
N ALA A 91 20.04 -7.29 1.46
CA ALA A 91 19.53 -7.51 0.12
C ALA A 91 20.47 -8.34 -0.76
N GLU A 92 19.88 -9.13 -1.64
CA GLU A 92 20.55 -9.85 -2.73
C GLU A 92 20.52 -9.02 -4.02
N ALA A 93 21.44 -9.27 -4.94
CA ALA A 93 21.39 -8.66 -6.26
C ALA A 93 20.16 -9.19 -7.03
N LEU A 94 19.39 -8.28 -7.67
CA LEU A 94 18.33 -8.71 -8.57
C LEU A 94 18.94 -9.44 -9.78
N PRO A 95 18.53 -10.69 -10.09
CA PRO A 95 19.09 -11.41 -11.23
C PRO A 95 18.73 -10.73 -12.57
N GLU A 96 19.62 -10.83 -13.56
CA GLU A 96 19.52 -10.09 -14.84
C GLU A 96 18.27 -10.41 -15.67
N ASN A 97 17.69 -11.61 -15.49
CA ASN A 97 16.47 -12.00 -16.19
C ASN A 97 15.20 -11.28 -15.70
N TYR A 98 15.26 -10.51 -14.61
CA TYR A 98 14.11 -9.82 -14.03
C TYR A 98 14.04 -8.32 -14.36
N TYR A 99 15.02 -7.78 -15.09
CA TYR A 99 15.01 -6.36 -15.45
C TYR A 99 15.61 -6.07 -16.82
N THR A 100 15.34 -4.85 -17.32
CA THR A 100 16.02 -4.26 -18.48
C THR A 100 16.18 -2.78 -18.21
N VAL A 101 17.39 -2.23 -18.43
CA VAL A 101 17.60 -0.77 -18.48
C VAL A 101 17.24 -0.34 -19.91
N GLU A 102 16.03 0.15 -20.11
CA GLU A 102 15.50 0.51 -21.44
C GLU A 102 16.22 1.72 -22.03
N THR A 103 16.71 2.63 -21.16
CA THR A 103 17.41 3.83 -21.55
C THR A 103 18.84 3.79 -21.01
N PRO A 104 19.76 2.98 -21.62
CA PRO A 104 21.15 2.87 -21.15
C PRO A 104 21.99 4.11 -21.49
N GLN A 105 21.47 5.03 -22.30
CA GLN A 105 22.10 6.29 -22.64
C GLN A 105 21.08 7.43 -22.53
N ALA A 106 21.48 8.52 -21.90
CA ALA A 106 20.68 9.72 -21.75
C ALA A 106 21.46 10.95 -22.22
N THR A 107 20.75 12.01 -22.55
CA THR A 107 21.35 13.29 -22.96
C THR A 107 20.66 14.44 -22.25
N ILE A 108 21.44 15.37 -21.70
CA ILE A 108 20.95 16.69 -21.31
C ILE A 108 21.32 17.64 -22.43
N LEU A 109 20.33 18.20 -23.11
CA LEU A 109 20.55 19.08 -24.26
C LEU A 109 21.25 20.39 -23.85
N ALA A 110 22.00 20.99 -24.75
CA ALA A 110 22.61 22.30 -24.55
C ALA A 110 21.58 23.32 -24.05
N GLY A 111 21.92 24.03 -22.99
CA GLY A 111 21.02 25.00 -22.35
C GLY A 111 19.98 24.41 -21.37
N ALA A 112 19.79 23.10 -21.35
CA ALA A 112 18.96 22.41 -20.36
C ALA A 112 19.80 22.03 -19.10
N VAL A 113 19.12 21.63 -18.02
CA VAL A 113 19.71 21.17 -16.77
C VAL A 113 19.20 19.80 -16.32
N ILE A 114 18.33 19.17 -17.11
CA ILE A 114 17.69 17.89 -16.80
C ILE A 114 17.52 17.05 -18.06
N SER A 115 17.67 15.75 -17.93
CA SER A 115 17.44 14.77 -19.00
C SER A 115 15.95 14.44 -19.16
N ASP A 116 15.62 13.73 -20.23
CA ASP A 116 14.38 12.94 -20.28
C ASP A 116 14.39 11.80 -19.26
N ASP A 117 13.25 11.13 -19.12
CA ASP A 117 13.09 9.99 -18.22
C ASP A 117 13.99 8.81 -18.64
N ILE A 118 14.68 8.25 -17.66
CA ILE A 118 15.45 7.02 -17.79
C ILE A 118 14.58 5.90 -17.22
N THR A 119 14.17 4.98 -18.09
CA THR A 119 13.25 3.91 -17.74
C THR A 119 13.98 2.60 -17.48
N VAL A 120 13.56 1.91 -16.42
CA VAL A 120 13.97 0.56 -16.06
C VAL A 120 12.72 -0.30 -15.98
N SER A 121 12.63 -1.33 -16.81
CA SER A 121 11.53 -2.28 -16.82
C SER A 121 11.87 -3.48 -15.94
N PHE A 122 10.90 -3.94 -15.17
CA PHE A 122 10.94 -5.15 -14.35
C PHE A 122 9.93 -6.14 -14.87
N LYS A 123 10.29 -7.43 -14.90
CA LYS A 123 9.47 -8.51 -15.47
C LYS A 123 9.53 -9.78 -14.64
N ASN A 124 8.50 -10.63 -14.77
CA ASN A 124 8.41 -11.92 -14.08
C ASN A 124 8.53 -11.81 -12.55
N LEU A 125 8.15 -10.68 -11.97
CA LEU A 125 8.31 -10.39 -10.53
C LEU A 125 7.56 -11.37 -9.64
N THR A 126 6.54 -12.04 -10.14
CA THR A 126 5.80 -13.09 -9.43
C THR A 126 6.60 -14.35 -9.15
N GLU A 127 7.75 -14.55 -9.84
CA GLU A 127 8.65 -15.70 -9.64
C GLU A 127 9.68 -15.45 -8.52
N LEU A 128 9.85 -14.20 -8.08
CA LEU A 128 10.78 -13.84 -7.03
C LEU A 128 10.29 -14.28 -5.65
N ASP A 129 11.22 -14.69 -4.82
CA ASP A 129 10.96 -14.99 -3.41
C ASP A 129 10.63 -13.72 -2.65
N ARG A 130 9.43 -13.62 -2.12
CA ARG A 130 8.90 -12.42 -1.45
C ARG A 130 9.37 -12.26 -0.01
N GLU A 131 9.97 -13.28 0.57
CA GLU A 131 10.61 -13.21 1.88
C GLU A 131 12.01 -12.59 1.80
N LYS A 132 12.53 -12.39 0.57
CA LYS A 132 13.82 -11.78 0.30
C LYS A 132 13.68 -10.32 -0.14
N VAL A 133 14.75 -9.57 0.08
CA VAL A 133 14.94 -8.24 -0.48
C VAL A 133 15.93 -8.34 -1.63
N TYR A 134 15.56 -7.83 -2.80
CA TYR A 134 16.44 -7.74 -3.94
C TYR A 134 16.75 -6.28 -4.24
N VAL A 135 17.96 -6.00 -4.70
CA VAL A 135 18.35 -4.63 -5.10
C VAL A 135 18.95 -4.64 -6.49
N LEU A 136 18.49 -3.71 -7.32
CA LEU A 136 19.09 -3.36 -8.59
C LEU A 136 19.72 -1.97 -8.48
N PRO A 137 21.06 -1.84 -8.39
CA PRO A 137 21.74 -0.58 -8.54
C PRO A 137 21.86 -0.20 -10.03
N VAL A 138 21.33 0.97 -10.40
CA VAL A 138 21.54 1.56 -11.73
C VAL A 138 22.40 2.81 -11.55
N THR A 139 23.59 2.79 -12.10
CA THR A 139 24.61 3.84 -11.88
C THR A 139 24.99 4.54 -13.16
N VAL A 140 25.40 5.79 -13.02
CA VAL A 140 26.10 6.53 -14.09
C VAL A 140 27.48 5.90 -14.26
N ASP A 141 27.69 5.24 -15.39
CA ASP A 141 28.95 4.60 -15.74
C ASP A 141 29.94 5.62 -16.32
N GLN A 142 29.48 6.48 -17.24
CA GLN A 142 30.26 7.53 -17.86
C GLN A 142 29.38 8.76 -18.12
N ALA A 143 29.98 9.93 -18.05
CA ALA A 143 29.38 11.17 -18.51
C ALA A 143 30.45 12.07 -19.14
N SER A 144 30.02 12.96 -20.05
CA SER A 144 30.93 13.92 -20.69
C SER A 144 31.46 15.04 -19.75
N ILE A 145 30.86 15.13 -18.55
CA ILE A 145 31.31 15.96 -17.42
C ILE A 145 31.43 15.12 -16.16
N GLY A 146 31.87 15.71 -15.04
CA GLY A 146 31.97 15.02 -13.76
C GLY A 146 30.65 14.41 -13.28
N VAL A 147 30.71 13.38 -12.45
CA VAL A 147 29.58 12.73 -11.81
C VAL A 147 29.66 12.96 -10.30
N LEU A 148 28.57 13.44 -9.70
CA LEU A 148 28.47 13.56 -8.26
C LEU A 148 28.29 12.17 -7.65
N LYS A 149 29.38 11.61 -7.12
CA LYS A 149 29.43 10.20 -6.66
C LYS A 149 28.39 9.85 -5.58
N SER A 150 28.05 10.79 -4.71
CA SER A 150 27.03 10.59 -3.66
C SER A 150 25.62 10.44 -4.20
N SER A 151 25.36 10.86 -5.44
CA SER A 151 24.06 10.84 -6.10
C SER A 151 24.17 10.29 -7.52
N GLY A 152 25.13 9.40 -7.77
CA GLY A 152 25.36 8.78 -9.07
C GLY A 152 24.70 7.42 -9.27
N THR A 153 24.03 6.87 -8.25
CA THR A 153 23.41 5.54 -8.29
C THR A 153 21.99 5.58 -7.74
N MET A 154 21.03 5.05 -8.50
CA MET A 154 19.68 4.75 -8.06
C MET A 154 19.60 3.28 -7.66
N TYR A 155 19.08 3.00 -6.47
CA TYR A 155 18.84 1.65 -5.98
C TYR A 155 17.36 1.34 -6.07
N TYR A 156 16.97 0.43 -6.95
CA TYR A 156 15.63 -0.13 -6.95
C TYR A 156 15.59 -1.30 -5.96
N VAL A 157 14.77 -1.13 -4.92
CA VAL A 157 14.64 -2.11 -3.83
C VAL A 157 13.35 -2.90 -4.03
N LEU A 158 13.48 -4.17 -4.41
CA LEU A 158 12.36 -5.06 -4.61
C LEU A 158 12.16 -5.91 -3.37
N LYS A 159 10.99 -5.82 -2.75
CA LYS A 159 10.67 -6.59 -1.54
C LYS A 159 9.20 -6.96 -1.50
N GLY A 160 8.88 -8.01 -0.76
CA GLY A 160 7.50 -8.42 -0.53
C GLY A 160 6.66 -7.24 -0.05
N ALA A 161 5.47 -7.09 -0.60
CA ALA A 161 4.56 -6.03 -0.24
C ALA A 161 4.12 -6.19 1.23
N ALA A 162 4.80 -5.52 2.15
CA ALA A 162 4.30 -5.27 3.49
C ALA A 162 3.68 -3.87 3.49
N LEU A 163 2.53 -3.73 2.85
CA LEU A 163 1.73 -2.51 2.97
C LEU A 163 1.05 -2.42 4.34
N ILE A 164 1.09 -3.52 5.09
CA ILE A 164 0.55 -3.63 6.43
C ILE A 164 1.71 -3.85 7.39
N ASN A 165 2.02 -2.85 8.19
CA ASN A 165 3.11 -2.88 9.17
C ASN A 165 2.64 -3.28 10.57
N THR A 166 1.35 -3.12 10.84
CA THR A 166 0.72 -3.40 12.13
C THR A 166 -0.60 -4.09 11.87
N VAL A 167 -0.84 -5.19 12.56
CA VAL A 167 -2.13 -5.91 12.54
C VAL A 167 -2.43 -6.42 13.95
N PRO A 168 -3.69 -6.38 14.41
CA PRO A 168 -4.06 -7.00 15.66
C PRO A 168 -4.11 -8.52 15.52
N ASP A 169 -3.82 -9.21 16.59
CA ASP A 169 -4.34 -10.54 16.85
C ASP A 169 -5.71 -10.36 17.52
N ILE A 170 -6.79 -10.74 16.81
CA ILE A 170 -8.16 -10.63 17.33
C ILE A 170 -8.64 -11.93 18.00
N THR A 171 -7.75 -12.86 18.29
CA THR A 171 -8.08 -14.06 19.07
C THR A 171 -8.71 -13.65 20.41
N LYS A 172 -9.91 -14.16 20.67
CA LYS A 172 -10.74 -13.77 21.84
C LYS A 172 -11.11 -12.28 21.90
N ASN A 173 -11.10 -11.60 20.78
CA ASN A 173 -11.57 -10.22 20.68
C ASN A 173 -12.69 -10.14 19.64
N LEU A 174 -13.63 -9.27 19.89
CA LEU A 174 -14.83 -9.05 19.09
C LEU A 174 -14.88 -7.55 18.78
N VAL A 175 -15.12 -7.16 17.56
CA VAL A 175 -15.18 -5.73 17.20
C VAL A 175 -16.63 -5.36 16.92
N TYR A 176 -17.17 -4.49 17.77
CA TYR A 176 -18.50 -3.93 17.64
C TYR A 176 -18.45 -2.63 16.83
N VAL A 177 -19.31 -2.55 15.81
CA VAL A 177 -19.43 -1.34 14.98
C VAL A 177 -20.60 -0.49 15.46
N THR A 178 -20.30 0.75 15.85
CA THR A 178 -21.32 1.76 16.19
C THR A 178 -21.56 2.66 14.99
N TRP A 179 -22.71 2.49 14.36
CA TRP A 179 -23.11 3.31 13.23
C TRP A 179 -23.64 4.68 13.69
N THR A 180 -22.94 5.77 13.41
CA THR A 180 -23.42 7.13 13.64
C THR A 180 -24.47 7.55 12.60
N ASN A 181 -24.37 7.00 11.39
CA ASN A 181 -25.39 7.09 10.34
C ASN A 181 -25.68 5.68 9.80
N PRO A 182 -26.64 4.96 10.39
CA PRO A 182 -26.92 3.58 9.99
C PRO A 182 -27.49 3.44 8.57
N ASP A 183 -28.04 4.50 7.99
CA ASP A 183 -28.67 4.45 6.67
C ASP A 183 -27.69 4.12 5.54
N VAL A 184 -26.42 4.47 5.71
CA VAL A 184 -25.37 4.18 4.70
C VAL A 184 -25.11 2.69 4.49
N ALA A 185 -25.38 1.87 5.52
CA ALA A 185 -25.22 0.42 5.50
C ALA A 185 -26.56 -0.32 5.50
N ASN A 186 -27.66 0.36 5.21
CA ASN A 186 -29.00 -0.20 5.08
C ASN A 186 -29.50 -0.10 3.64
N ASN A 187 -30.47 -0.97 3.31
CA ASN A 187 -31.06 -1.05 1.98
C ASN A 187 -30.02 -1.22 0.85
N MET A 188 -28.92 -1.89 1.15
CA MET A 188 -27.87 -2.12 0.16
C MET A 188 -28.36 -3.17 -0.85
N ASN A 189 -28.75 -2.67 -2.03
CA ASN A 189 -29.17 -3.50 -3.15
C ASN A 189 -27.96 -4.14 -3.87
N LYS A 190 -26.80 -3.49 -3.73
CA LYS A 190 -25.50 -3.98 -4.18
C LYS A 190 -24.53 -3.89 -3.01
N LEU A 191 -23.72 -4.90 -2.87
CA LEU A 191 -22.77 -5.02 -1.77
C LEU A 191 -21.46 -5.64 -2.26
N THR A 192 -20.36 -5.13 -1.79
CA THR A 192 -19.11 -5.89 -1.70
C THR A 192 -18.60 -5.80 -0.27
N ALA A 193 -18.24 -6.95 0.29
CA ALA A 193 -17.64 -7.08 1.61
C ALA A 193 -16.27 -7.71 1.47
N GLU A 194 -15.24 -7.08 2.05
CA GLU A 194 -13.85 -7.54 1.95
C GLU A 194 -13.19 -7.62 3.31
N ALA A 195 -12.30 -8.57 3.46
CA ALA A 195 -11.39 -8.69 4.61
C ALA A 195 -10.10 -9.37 4.20
N LEU A 196 -8.99 -8.91 4.75
CA LEU A 196 -7.71 -9.61 4.71
C LEU A 196 -7.53 -10.32 6.05
N ILE A 197 -7.50 -11.65 6.05
CA ILE A 197 -7.42 -12.46 7.26
C ILE A 197 -6.23 -13.41 7.23
N ARG A 198 -5.74 -13.76 8.42
CA ARG A 198 -4.75 -14.80 8.64
C ARG A 198 -5.17 -15.65 9.82
N VAL A 199 -5.82 -16.77 9.55
CA VAL A 199 -6.34 -17.67 10.57
C VAL A 199 -5.22 -18.57 11.09
N SER A 200 -4.99 -18.58 12.39
CA SER A 200 -3.91 -19.38 13.01
C SER A 200 -4.30 -20.85 13.17
N LYS A 201 -5.57 -21.13 13.41
CA LYS A 201 -6.12 -22.51 13.48
C LYS A 201 -7.62 -22.54 13.29
N PHE A 202 -8.12 -23.72 12.91
CA PHE A 202 -9.54 -24.04 12.79
C PHE A 202 -9.88 -25.17 13.77
N ASP A 203 -10.19 -24.84 15.01
CA ASP A 203 -10.53 -25.79 16.07
C ASP A 203 -11.96 -25.62 16.60
N LYS A 204 -12.74 -24.73 15.95
CA LYS A 204 -14.13 -24.45 16.27
C LYS A 204 -15.05 -24.91 15.15
N MET A 205 -16.27 -25.23 15.49
CA MET A 205 -17.28 -25.57 14.49
C MET A 205 -17.53 -24.40 13.52
N LEU A 206 -17.46 -23.15 14.03
CA LEU A 206 -17.76 -21.95 13.27
C LEU A 206 -16.88 -20.78 13.76
N THR A 207 -16.36 -20.01 12.81
CA THR A 207 -15.60 -18.78 13.02
C THR A 207 -16.24 -17.66 12.20
N SER A 208 -16.51 -16.51 12.82
CA SER A 208 -17.13 -15.37 12.15
C SER A 208 -16.08 -14.42 11.61
N ILE A 209 -16.31 -13.89 10.40
CA ILE A 209 -15.48 -12.82 9.83
C ILE A 209 -16.15 -11.48 10.04
N MET A 210 -17.32 -11.24 9.42
CA MET A 210 -18.10 -10.02 9.59
C MET A 210 -19.55 -10.20 9.17
N GLY A 211 -20.42 -9.39 9.71
CA GLY A 211 -21.83 -9.32 9.32
C GLY A 211 -22.80 -9.47 10.49
N ILE A 212 -24.04 -9.83 10.17
CA ILE A 212 -25.12 -10.05 11.14
C ILE A 212 -25.68 -11.46 10.98
N GLU A 213 -25.66 -12.23 12.07
CA GLU A 213 -26.22 -13.58 12.10
C GLU A 213 -27.71 -13.60 11.68
N GLY A 214 -28.06 -14.56 10.85
CA GLY A 214 -29.44 -14.72 10.33
C GLY A 214 -29.84 -13.66 9.29
N LYS A 215 -28.93 -12.80 8.85
CA LYS A 215 -29.18 -11.80 7.80
C LYS A 215 -28.21 -11.94 6.65
N PHE A 216 -26.99 -11.48 6.83
CA PHE A 216 -25.90 -11.66 5.88
C PHE A 216 -24.59 -11.68 6.68
N LEU A 217 -23.97 -12.84 6.77
CA LEU A 217 -22.78 -13.08 7.57
C LEU A 217 -21.72 -13.84 6.76
N LEU A 218 -20.51 -13.32 6.74
CA LEU A 218 -19.31 -14.03 6.26
C LEU A 218 -18.74 -14.81 7.43
N ARG A 219 -18.64 -16.14 7.28
CA ARG A 219 -18.14 -17.05 8.31
C ARG A 219 -17.36 -18.21 7.71
N ILE A 220 -16.61 -18.92 8.53
CA ILE A 220 -15.80 -20.08 8.16
C ILE A 220 -16.26 -21.26 9.01
N GLY A 221 -16.50 -22.42 8.39
CA GLY A 221 -17.05 -23.59 9.05
C GLY A 221 -18.52 -23.50 9.35
N ASP A 222 -19.14 -24.64 9.62
CA ASP A 222 -20.49 -24.84 10.18
C ASP A 222 -20.71 -26.33 10.45
N ALA A 223 -21.86 -26.68 11.06
CA ALA A 223 -22.27 -28.08 11.19
C ALA A 223 -22.40 -28.71 9.80
N GLY A 224 -21.64 -29.77 9.57
CA GLY A 224 -21.67 -30.52 8.31
C GLY A 224 -20.78 -30.05 7.19
N ILE A 225 -19.99 -28.99 7.39
CA ILE A 225 -18.95 -28.56 6.46
C ILE A 225 -17.58 -28.46 7.17
N PRO A 226 -16.46 -28.52 6.43
CA PRO A 226 -15.12 -28.39 7.02
C PRO A 226 -14.93 -27.07 7.78
N GLN A 227 -14.19 -27.12 8.90
CA GLN A 227 -13.97 -25.96 9.78
C GLN A 227 -13.17 -24.83 9.12
N ASN A 228 -12.53 -25.06 7.99
CA ASN A 228 -11.78 -24.08 7.19
C ASN A 228 -12.48 -23.69 5.89
N GLN A 229 -13.75 -24.05 5.71
CA GLN A 229 -14.52 -23.74 4.49
C GLN A 229 -15.33 -22.46 4.67
N LEU A 230 -15.10 -21.49 3.78
CA LEU A 230 -15.82 -20.20 3.78
C LEU A 230 -17.31 -20.39 3.41
N GLN A 231 -18.15 -19.62 4.08
CA GLN A 231 -19.59 -19.63 3.86
C GLN A 231 -20.15 -18.21 3.94
N VAL A 232 -21.09 -17.87 3.07
CA VAL A 232 -22.00 -16.73 3.21
C VAL A 232 -23.31 -17.27 3.76
N ALA A 233 -23.67 -16.88 4.99
CA ALA A 233 -24.89 -17.32 5.66
C ALA A 233 -25.93 -16.21 5.66
N THR A 234 -27.15 -16.53 5.20
CA THR A 234 -28.29 -15.59 5.14
C THR A 234 -29.56 -16.19 5.67
N SER A 235 -30.61 -15.37 5.84
CA SER A 235 -31.94 -15.83 6.20
C SER A 235 -32.60 -16.71 5.12
N SER A 236 -32.14 -16.63 3.89
CA SER A 236 -32.67 -17.35 2.73
C SER A 236 -31.89 -18.60 2.36
N GLY A 237 -30.84 -18.91 3.12
CA GLY A 237 -29.98 -20.06 2.89
C GLY A 237 -28.50 -19.68 2.94
N ASN A 238 -27.64 -20.67 2.83
CA ASN A 238 -26.19 -20.52 2.91
C ASN A 238 -25.57 -20.82 1.56
N VAL A 239 -24.53 -20.05 1.22
CA VAL A 239 -23.71 -20.24 0.03
C VAL A 239 -22.32 -20.69 0.45
N THR A 240 -21.91 -21.86 0.01
CA THR A 240 -20.58 -22.43 0.24
C THR A 240 -20.29 -23.49 -0.81
N ASP A 241 -19.01 -23.82 -1.00
CA ASP A 241 -18.52 -24.84 -1.90
C ASP A 241 -17.22 -25.43 -1.36
N GLU A 242 -16.90 -26.67 -1.70
CA GLU A 242 -15.67 -27.37 -1.25
C GLU A 242 -14.36 -26.69 -1.71
N SER A 243 -14.43 -25.85 -2.75
CA SER A 243 -13.30 -25.06 -3.25
C SER A 243 -12.98 -23.85 -2.39
N LEU A 244 -13.89 -23.43 -1.49
CA LEU A 244 -13.77 -22.22 -0.67
C LEU A 244 -12.93 -22.47 0.60
N VAL A 245 -11.75 -23.03 0.44
CA VAL A 245 -10.84 -23.40 1.54
C VAL A 245 -9.96 -22.23 1.93
N ILE A 246 -9.96 -21.90 3.22
CA ILE A 246 -9.06 -20.89 3.80
C ILE A 246 -7.85 -21.62 4.42
N PRO A 247 -6.62 -21.29 4.00
CA PRO A 247 -5.41 -21.89 4.56
C PRO A 247 -5.11 -21.39 5.97
N THR A 248 -4.34 -22.15 6.75
CA THR A 248 -3.87 -21.79 8.08
C THR A 248 -2.55 -21.03 7.99
N ASN A 249 -2.42 -19.96 8.75
CA ASN A 249 -1.22 -19.11 8.86
C ASN A 249 -0.79 -18.39 7.55
N GLU A 250 -1.68 -18.28 6.59
CA GLU A 250 -1.46 -17.54 5.36
C GLU A 250 -2.42 -16.35 5.27
N TRP A 251 -1.91 -15.21 4.80
CA TRP A 251 -2.75 -14.06 4.53
C TRP A 251 -3.65 -14.37 3.32
N THR A 252 -4.94 -14.25 3.54
CA THR A 252 -5.98 -14.57 2.55
C THR A 252 -6.91 -13.36 2.43
N HIS A 253 -6.97 -12.79 1.23
CA HIS A 253 -7.97 -11.78 0.91
C HIS A 253 -9.27 -12.47 0.51
N ILE A 254 -10.36 -12.10 1.17
CA ILE A 254 -11.70 -12.55 0.87
C ILE A 254 -12.50 -11.34 0.37
N ALA A 255 -13.20 -11.52 -0.75
CA ALA A 255 -14.20 -10.56 -1.20
C ALA A 255 -15.48 -11.32 -1.56
N VAL A 256 -16.61 -10.79 -1.11
CA VAL A 256 -17.94 -11.31 -1.45
C VAL A 256 -18.73 -10.18 -2.06
N THR A 257 -19.11 -10.34 -3.33
CA THR A 257 -20.01 -9.40 -4.00
C THR A 257 -21.42 -9.94 -4.05
N TYR A 258 -22.41 -9.08 -3.89
CA TYR A 258 -23.81 -9.44 -3.97
C TYR A 258 -24.61 -8.37 -4.72
N ASP A 259 -25.43 -8.80 -5.66
CA ASP A 259 -26.39 -7.98 -6.40
C ASP A 259 -27.82 -8.54 -6.15
N ALA A 260 -28.63 -7.80 -5.40
CA ALA A 260 -29.99 -8.23 -5.06
C ALA A 260 -30.92 -8.20 -6.27
N ASP A 261 -30.71 -7.31 -7.24
CA ASP A 261 -31.53 -7.25 -8.46
C ASP A 261 -31.23 -8.44 -9.38
N ALA A 262 -29.94 -8.76 -9.55
CA ALA A 262 -29.51 -9.90 -10.33
C ALA A 262 -29.63 -11.21 -9.56
N LYS A 263 -29.81 -11.16 -8.23
CA LYS A 263 -29.82 -12.31 -7.31
C LYS A 263 -28.53 -13.13 -7.44
N THR A 264 -27.40 -12.45 -7.60
CA THR A 264 -26.11 -13.10 -7.83
C THR A 264 -25.16 -12.79 -6.68
N VAL A 265 -24.51 -13.83 -6.18
CA VAL A 265 -23.38 -13.72 -5.26
C VAL A 265 -22.13 -14.30 -5.91
N ILE A 266 -21.00 -13.59 -5.77
CA ILE A 266 -19.70 -14.07 -6.21
C ILE A 266 -18.73 -14.01 -5.02
N ILE A 267 -18.01 -15.11 -4.81
CA ILE A 267 -17.01 -15.23 -3.76
C ILE A 267 -15.61 -15.30 -4.38
N TYR A 268 -14.75 -14.39 -3.96
CA TYR A 268 -13.36 -14.32 -4.37
C TYR A 268 -12.44 -14.68 -3.21
N ILE A 269 -11.41 -15.48 -3.50
CA ILE A 269 -10.29 -15.74 -2.60
C ILE A 269 -9.01 -15.31 -3.33
N ASN A 270 -8.25 -14.40 -2.74
CA ASN A 270 -7.04 -13.81 -3.32
C ASN A 270 -7.28 -13.29 -4.76
N GLY A 271 -8.41 -12.59 -4.97
CA GLY A 271 -8.81 -12.00 -6.24
C GLY A 271 -9.33 -12.98 -7.29
N LYS A 272 -9.26 -14.29 -7.03
CA LYS A 272 -9.77 -15.30 -7.95
C LYS A 272 -11.26 -15.56 -7.66
N ASN A 273 -12.12 -15.47 -8.68
CA ASN A 273 -13.51 -15.93 -8.60
C ASN A 273 -13.52 -17.45 -8.33
N MET A 274 -13.94 -17.82 -7.13
CA MET A 274 -14.00 -19.21 -6.68
C MET A 274 -15.40 -19.80 -6.83
N LEU A 275 -16.43 -18.98 -6.68
CA LEU A 275 -17.83 -19.40 -6.78
C LEU A 275 -18.70 -18.24 -7.25
N GLU A 276 -19.52 -18.48 -8.26
CA GLU A 276 -20.61 -17.61 -8.68
C GLU A 276 -21.91 -18.40 -8.68
N THR A 277 -22.92 -17.92 -7.95
CA THR A 277 -24.19 -18.62 -7.84
C THR A 277 -25.35 -17.67 -7.54
N THR A 278 -26.57 -18.21 -7.57
CA THR A 278 -27.77 -17.46 -7.26
C THR A 278 -28.01 -17.40 -5.75
N LEU A 279 -28.30 -16.20 -5.24
CA LEU A 279 -28.71 -15.93 -3.87
C LEU A 279 -29.84 -14.89 -3.87
N ASP A 280 -31.01 -15.24 -3.36
CA ASP A 280 -32.14 -14.31 -3.23
C ASP A 280 -32.44 -14.08 -1.75
N CYS A 281 -31.72 -13.13 -1.13
CA CYS A 281 -31.96 -12.75 0.28
C CYS A 281 -32.48 -11.30 0.43
N GLY A 282 -32.83 -10.64 -0.69
CA GLY A 282 -33.26 -9.25 -0.70
C GLY A 282 -32.10 -8.28 -0.43
N VAL A 283 -32.43 -7.06 -0.04
CA VAL A 283 -31.43 -6.04 0.29
C VAL A 283 -30.73 -6.35 1.61
N VAL A 284 -29.44 -5.95 1.70
CA VAL A 284 -28.66 -6.15 2.92
C VAL A 284 -28.81 -4.94 3.85
N ASN A 285 -29.02 -5.20 5.13
CA ASN A 285 -29.19 -4.19 6.18
C ASN A 285 -28.20 -4.48 7.32
N TRP A 286 -27.06 -3.84 7.28
CA TRP A 286 -25.99 -3.95 8.28
C TRP A 286 -25.95 -2.76 9.25
N GLY A 287 -26.61 -1.65 8.92
CA GLY A 287 -26.66 -0.43 9.74
C GLY A 287 -27.56 -0.55 10.98
N GLN A 288 -27.84 -1.74 11.45
CA GLN A 288 -28.74 -1.93 12.59
C GLN A 288 -27.99 -1.70 13.90
N THR A 289 -28.60 -0.90 14.79
CA THR A 289 -28.14 -0.74 16.16
C THR A 289 -28.28 -2.06 16.90
N MET A 290 -27.24 -2.46 17.61
CA MET A 290 -27.27 -3.61 18.48
C MET A 290 -28.30 -3.43 19.60
N THR A 291 -29.23 -4.35 19.71
CA THR A 291 -30.20 -4.40 20.83
C THR A 291 -29.82 -5.47 21.86
N ASP A 292 -29.08 -6.48 21.43
CA ASP A 292 -28.41 -7.51 22.21
C ASP A 292 -27.22 -8.07 21.46
N GLU A 293 -26.43 -8.96 22.08
CA GLU A 293 -25.16 -9.47 21.52
C GLU A 293 -25.30 -10.20 20.17
N GLY A 294 -26.49 -10.57 19.73
CA GLY A 294 -26.74 -11.29 18.47
C GLY A 294 -27.22 -10.43 17.31
N ASN A 295 -27.61 -9.18 17.53
CA ASN A 295 -28.43 -8.44 16.59
C ASN A 295 -27.72 -7.24 15.90
N GLY A 296 -26.45 -6.98 16.19
CA GLY A 296 -25.68 -5.91 15.56
C GLY A 296 -24.69 -6.42 14.51
N PHE A 297 -24.07 -5.48 13.81
CA PHE A 297 -22.97 -5.77 12.92
C PHE A 297 -21.67 -5.90 13.73
N TRP A 298 -21.01 -7.04 13.53
CA TRP A 298 -19.74 -7.34 14.18
C TRP A 298 -18.66 -7.71 13.16
N ILE A 299 -17.42 -7.48 13.55
CA ILE A 299 -16.23 -8.05 12.93
C ILE A 299 -15.63 -9.05 13.92
N GLY A 300 -15.36 -10.28 13.49
CA GLY A 300 -14.85 -11.35 14.34
C GLY A 300 -15.86 -11.97 15.31
N HIS A 301 -17.14 -11.66 15.17
CA HIS A 301 -18.19 -12.19 16.05
C HIS A 301 -19.52 -12.38 15.31
N SER A 302 -20.42 -13.19 15.88
CA SER A 302 -21.81 -13.31 15.47
C SER A 302 -22.71 -13.62 16.68
N TYR A 303 -23.43 -14.72 16.67
CA TYR A 303 -24.40 -15.08 17.68
C TYR A 303 -23.83 -15.48 19.05
N ASN A 304 -22.63 -16.10 19.06
CA ASN A 304 -22.04 -16.66 20.29
C ASN A 304 -20.59 -16.16 20.46
N ARG A 305 -20.21 -15.85 21.71
CA ARG A 305 -18.89 -15.28 22.03
C ARG A 305 -17.71 -16.21 21.75
N ASP A 306 -17.92 -17.52 21.54
CA ASP A 306 -16.87 -18.47 21.17
C ASP A 306 -16.58 -18.52 19.66
N ARG A 307 -17.29 -17.72 18.83
CA ARG A 307 -17.16 -17.70 17.38
C ARG A 307 -16.13 -16.68 16.85
N TRP A 308 -15.26 -16.17 17.72
CA TRP A 308 -14.22 -15.22 17.30
C TRP A 308 -13.30 -15.81 16.22
N LEU A 309 -12.74 -14.93 15.40
CA LEU A 309 -11.68 -15.29 14.47
C LEU A 309 -10.37 -15.48 15.26
N GLU A 310 -9.74 -16.64 15.11
CA GLU A 310 -8.48 -16.95 15.78
C GLU A 310 -7.31 -16.61 14.88
N GLY A 311 -6.71 -15.45 15.08
CA GLY A 311 -5.63 -14.92 14.25
C GLY A 311 -5.74 -13.42 14.00
N ASN A 312 -5.26 -13.01 12.85
CA ASN A 312 -5.14 -11.61 12.46
C ASN A 312 -6.21 -11.21 11.44
N ILE A 313 -6.61 -9.94 11.49
CA ILE A 313 -7.50 -9.31 10.51
C ILE A 313 -6.98 -7.93 10.13
N SER A 314 -7.23 -7.51 8.91
CA SER A 314 -6.90 -6.18 8.39
C SER A 314 -7.76 -5.87 7.18
N GLU A 315 -7.77 -4.62 6.74
CA GLU A 315 -8.37 -4.20 5.48
C GLU A 315 -9.84 -4.63 5.32
N VAL A 316 -10.62 -4.49 6.39
CA VAL A 316 -12.05 -4.80 6.36
C VAL A 316 -12.79 -3.64 5.71
N ARG A 317 -13.57 -3.95 4.65
CA ARG A 317 -14.25 -2.93 3.85
C ARG A 317 -15.68 -3.35 3.52
N ILE A 318 -16.53 -2.35 3.43
CA ILE A 318 -17.92 -2.47 2.96
C ILE A 318 -18.12 -1.47 1.83
N TRP A 319 -18.67 -1.95 0.72
CA TRP A 319 -19.01 -1.16 -0.45
C TRP A 319 -20.49 -1.28 -0.76
N ASN A 320 -21.14 -0.20 -1.16
CA ASN A 320 -22.52 -0.22 -1.65
C ASN A 320 -22.63 -0.46 -3.17
N LYS A 321 -21.64 -1.14 -3.73
CA LYS A 321 -21.56 -1.55 -5.14
C LYS A 321 -20.98 -2.95 -5.28
N VAL A 322 -21.22 -3.58 -6.42
CA VAL A 322 -20.57 -4.82 -6.84
C VAL A 322 -19.21 -4.45 -7.46
N LEU A 323 -18.14 -4.76 -6.79
CA LEU A 323 -16.79 -4.61 -7.37
C LEU A 323 -16.58 -5.68 -8.46
N THR A 324 -16.02 -5.26 -9.54
CA THR A 324 -15.60 -6.17 -10.62
C THR A 324 -14.31 -6.91 -10.24
N SER A 325 -14.05 -8.04 -10.90
CA SER A 325 -12.77 -8.76 -10.75
C SER A 325 -11.56 -7.86 -11.03
N ALA A 326 -11.67 -6.92 -11.98
CA ALA A 326 -10.60 -5.97 -12.29
C ALA A 326 -10.36 -4.97 -11.15
N GLU A 327 -11.42 -4.46 -10.50
CA GLU A 327 -11.30 -3.58 -9.33
C GLU A 327 -10.70 -4.32 -8.14
N ILE A 328 -11.16 -5.54 -7.84
CA ILE A 328 -10.62 -6.38 -6.76
C ILE A 328 -9.13 -6.70 -6.98
N ASN A 329 -8.73 -6.90 -8.24
CA ASN A 329 -7.33 -7.16 -8.60
C ASN A 329 -6.54 -5.91 -8.99
N ALA A 330 -7.09 -4.71 -8.77
CA ALA A 330 -6.35 -3.48 -9.02
C ALA A 330 -5.09 -3.42 -8.14
N LYS A 331 -4.12 -2.67 -8.60
CA LYS A 331 -2.84 -2.51 -7.89
C LYS A 331 -3.09 -2.09 -6.43
N ASP A 332 -2.47 -2.80 -5.50
CA ASP A 332 -2.53 -2.56 -4.05
C ASP A 332 -3.89 -2.80 -3.39
N HIS A 333 -4.95 -3.13 -4.12
CA HIS A 333 -6.31 -3.23 -3.60
C HIS A 333 -6.45 -4.13 -2.35
N PHE A 334 -5.72 -5.25 -2.27
CA PHE A 334 -5.80 -6.13 -1.08
C PHE A 334 -5.25 -5.48 0.19
N TYR A 335 -4.44 -4.43 0.07
CA TYR A 335 -3.68 -3.86 1.16
C TYR A 335 -4.04 -2.42 1.47
N GLN A 336 -4.66 -1.73 0.52
CA GLN A 336 -5.16 -0.37 0.70
C GLN A 336 -6.11 0.05 -0.41
N VAL A 337 -7.01 0.95 -0.09
CA VAL A 337 -7.85 1.70 -1.04
C VAL A 337 -7.88 3.16 -0.62
N GLU A 338 -8.27 4.05 -1.53
CA GLU A 338 -8.45 5.46 -1.19
C GLU A 338 -9.67 5.63 -0.27
N PRO A 339 -9.57 6.42 0.81
CA PRO A 339 -10.66 6.65 1.75
C PRO A 339 -11.94 7.23 1.15
N ASP A 340 -11.80 7.94 0.03
CA ASP A 340 -12.89 8.58 -0.72
C ASP A 340 -13.31 7.78 -1.97
N ALA A 341 -12.91 6.51 -2.05
CA ALA A 341 -13.24 5.66 -3.20
C ALA A 341 -14.75 5.54 -3.39
N ASP A 342 -15.20 5.68 -4.64
CA ASP A 342 -16.63 5.63 -4.99
C ASP A 342 -17.29 4.35 -4.53
N GLY A 343 -18.35 4.48 -3.76
CA GLY A 343 -19.12 3.37 -3.19
C GLY A 343 -18.54 2.77 -1.91
N LEU A 344 -17.43 3.27 -1.38
CA LEU A 344 -16.89 2.83 -0.10
C LEU A 344 -17.76 3.34 1.05
N VAL A 345 -18.33 2.41 1.84
CA VAL A 345 -19.20 2.70 2.99
C VAL A 345 -18.41 2.73 4.29
N SER A 346 -17.51 1.79 4.48
CA SER A 346 -16.65 1.70 5.66
C SER A 346 -15.34 1.02 5.35
N TYR A 347 -14.28 1.44 6.04
CA TYR A 347 -12.93 0.94 5.86
C TYR A 347 -12.15 0.90 7.17
N TRP A 348 -11.95 -0.27 7.74
CA TRP A 348 -11.16 -0.49 8.95
C TRP A 348 -9.82 -1.14 8.58
N LYS A 349 -8.73 -0.39 8.75
CA LYS A 349 -7.36 -0.87 8.48
C LYS A 349 -6.87 -1.81 9.55
N PHE A 350 -7.26 -1.59 10.80
CA PHE A 350 -6.75 -2.29 11.96
C PHE A 350 -5.25 -2.06 12.19
N ASP A 351 -4.78 -0.84 12.03
CA ASP A 351 -3.37 -0.46 12.12
C ASP A 351 -3.05 0.47 13.32
N GLU A 352 -3.97 0.60 14.27
CA GLU A 352 -3.85 1.47 15.44
C GLU A 352 -2.69 1.10 16.39
N GLY A 353 -2.24 -0.15 16.36
CA GLY A 353 -1.11 -0.65 17.15
C GLY A 353 -1.38 -0.88 18.63
N ALA A 354 -2.35 -0.22 19.23
CA ALA A 354 -2.75 -0.38 20.63
C ALA A 354 -4.13 0.20 20.91
N GLY A 355 -4.75 -0.24 22.01
CA GLY A 355 -6.07 0.24 22.44
C GLY A 355 -7.22 -0.61 21.90
N SER A 356 -8.45 -0.15 22.12
CA SER A 356 -9.67 -0.84 21.72
C SER A 356 -10.51 -0.07 20.70
N ALA A 357 -10.16 1.17 20.39
CA ALA A 357 -10.83 1.95 19.38
C ALA A 357 -10.28 1.59 17.99
N ILE A 358 -11.16 1.23 17.06
CA ILE A 358 -10.82 0.90 15.68
C ILE A 358 -11.47 1.96 14.79
N HIS A 359 -10.66 2.67 14.02
CA HIS A 359 -11.12 3.78 13.20
C HIS A 359 -11.61 3.31 11.83
N ASP A 360 -12.70 3.89 11.37
CA ASP A 360 -13.15 3.83 10.00
C ASP A 360 -12.44 4.94 9.20
N PHE A 361 -11.66 4.57 8.22
CA PHE A 361 -10.91 5.46 7.34
C PHE A 361 -11.71 5.95 6.14
N SER A 362 -12.98 5.51 5.97
CA SER A 362 -13.87 6.07 4.95
C SER A 362 -14.30 7.49 5.29
N LEU A 363 -14.97 8.17 4.38
CA LEU A 363 -15.53 9.52 4.63
C LEU A 363 -16.61 9.54 5.73
N ASN A 364 -17.06 8.39 6.22
CA ASN A 364 -18.05 8.28 7.30
C ASN A 364 -17.42 8.32 8.70
N GLU A 365 -16.13 8.01 8.83
CA GLU A 365 -15.32 8.14 10.05
C GLU A 365 -15.94 7.50 11.31
N TYR A 366 -16.49 6.29 11.20
CA TYR A 366 -17.06 5.58 12.36
C TYR A 366 -15.98 5.08 13.31
N ILE A 367 -16.29 5.09 14.60
CA ILE A 367 -15.42 4.46 15.61
C ILE A 367 -16.06 3.14 16.05
N SER A 368 -15.33 2.07 15.88
CA SER A 368 -15.67 0.74 16.35
C SER A 368 -14.89 0.40 17.61
N THR A 369 -15.40 -0.51 18.42
CA THR A 369 -14.76 -0.86 19.70
C THR A 369 -14.49 -2.35 19.76
N ALA A 370 -13.23 -2.71 20.02
CA ALA A 370 -12.85 -4.07 20.36
C ALA A 370 -13.22 -4.38 21.83
N VAL A 371 -13.82 -5.53 22.06
CA VAL A 371 -14.17 -6.03 23.36
C VAL A 371 -13.68 -7.48 23.51
N GLU A 372 -13.32 -7.87 24.73
CA GLU A 372 -12.91 -9.25 25.03
C GLU A 372 -14.13 -10.20 24.94
N ALA A 373 -13.91 -11.41 24.41
CA ALA A 373 -14.95 -12.44 24.21
C ALA A 373 -15.46 -13.05 25.52
#